data_1c7da8678aa9567f7be841dfaed63ecb
#
_entry.id   1c7da8678aa9567f7be841dfaed63ecb
#
_cell.length_a   1.000
_cell.length_b   1.000
_cell.length_c   1.000
_cell.angle_alpha   90.00
_cell.angle_beta   90.00
_cell.angle_gamma   90.00
#
_symmetry.space_group_name_H-M   'P 1'
#
loop_
_entity.id
_entity.type
_entity.pdbx_description
1 polymer ?
#
loop_
_entity_poly.entity_id
_entity_poly.type
_entity_poly.pdbx_seq_one_letter_code
_entity_poly.pdbx_strand_id
1 'polypeptide(L)'
;FRYVLEDTLSDHVPDIAEEINRTLKACFVINQMSVNFITNICIADCPEDISDVDTLMAFGDTLQEVPFTGDIMTASELLKRLHYDMMHDMDTIIESALSNKRFEVYYQPIYSVKEKKFHSAEALIRLKDEKYGFISPEVFIPVAEKSGAIHKIGDFVLEQVCAFIASDEYKKLGMSYIEVNLSVVQ
;
A
#
# COMPACT_ATOMS: atom_id res chain seq x y z
N PHE A 1 -6.24 -18.18 10.35
CA PHE A 1 -7.60 -18.38 10.87
C PHE A 1 -8.20 -17.03 11.22
N ARG A 2 -9.49 -16.84 10.94
CA ARG A 2 -10.24 -15.62 11.27
C ARG A 2 -11.40 -15.99 12.19
N TYR A 3 -11.58 -15.25 13.26
CA TYR A 3 -12.71 -15.39 14.17
C TYR A 3 -13.41 -14.05 14.27
N VAL A 4 -14.72 -14.04 14.15
CA VAL A 4 -15.58 -12.88 14.40
C VAL A 4 -16.26 -13.11 15.74
N LEU A 5 -16.10 -12.17 16.65
CA LEU A 5 -16.81 -12.14 17.94
C LEU A 5 -17.91 -11.09 17.83
N GLU A 6 -19.16 -11.54 17.85
CA GLU A 6 -20.32 -10.67 17.85
C GLU A 6 -20.73 -10.35 19.28
N ASP A 7 -21.18 -9.10 19.52
CA ASP A 7 -21.69 -8.63 20.82
C ASP A 7 -20.71 -8.82 22.02
N THR A 8 -19.42 -8.93 21.73
CA THR A 8 -18.41 -9.01 22.78
C THR A 8 -17.94 -7.61 23.12
N LEU A 9 -17.89 -7.28 24.42
CA LEU A 9 -17.33 -6.01 24.87
C LEU A 9 -15.85 -5.97 24.49
N SER A 10 -15.40 -4.90 23.83
CA SER A 10 -14.01 -4.69 23.37
C SER A 10 -12.98 -4.97 24.48
N ASP A 11 -13.33 -4.67 25.72
CA ASP A 11 -12.47 -4.86 26.89
C ASP A 11 -12.11 -6.34 27.17
N HIS A 12 -12.89 -7.29 26.65
CA HIS A 12 -12.64 -8.74 26.87
C HIS A 12 -11.89 -9.40 25.72
N VAL A 13 -11.79 -8.75 24.57
CA VAL A 13 -11.13 -9.32 23.38
C VAL A 13 -9.63 -9.55 23.60
N PRO A 14 -8.88 -8.65 24.28
CA PRO A 14 -7.47 -8.91 24.60
C PRO A 14 -7.27 -10.17 25.45
N ASP A 15 -8.11 -10.40 26.46
CA ASP A 15 -8.02 -11.58 27.34
C ASP A 15 -8.24 -12.87 26.54
N ILE A 16 -9.20 -12.86 25.62
CA ILE A 16 -9.47 -13.99 24.71
C ILE A 16 -8.26 -14.25 23.81
N ALA A 17 -7.67 -13.18 23.24
CA ALA A 17 -6.49 -13.30 22.40
C ALA A 17 -5.28 -13.86 23.17
N GLU A 18 -5.08 -13.45 24.42
CA GLU A 18 -4.03 -13.99 25.28
C GLU A 18 -4.25 -15.47 25.59
N GLU A 19 -5.48 -15.88 25.86
CA GLU A 19 -5.82 -17.29 26.10
C GLU A 19 -5.57 -18.16 24.87
N ILE A 20 -5.98 -17.67 23.67
CA ILE A 20 -5.71 -18.34 22.39
C ILE A 20 -4.20 -18.45 22.18
N ASN A 21 -3.45 -17.36 22.32
CA ASN A 21 -2.00 -17.33 22.15
C ASN A 21 -1.29 -18.29 23.12
N ARG A 22 -1.69 -18.30 24.39
CA ARG A 22 -1.15 -19.24 25.40
C ARG A 22 -1.45 -20.69 25.01
N THR A 23 -2.65 -20.98 24.54
CA THR A 23 -3.05 -22.32 24.13
C THR A 23 -2.26 -22.78 22.89
N LEU A 24 -2.06 -21.91 21.92
CA LEU A 24 -1.31 -22.22 20.69
C LEU A 24 0.21 -22.32 20.92
N LYS A 25 0.74 -21.60 21.92
CA LYS A 25 2.15 -21.71 22.33
C LYS A 25 2.43 -22.97 23.16
N ALA A 26 1.40 -23.66 23.66
CA ALA A 26 1.58 -24.92 24.34
C ALA A 26 2.18 -25.96 23.38
N CYS A 27 3.06 -26.80 23.91
CA CYS A 27 3.64 -27.88 23.13
C CYS A 27 2.58 -28.93 22.76
N PHE A 28 2.38 -29.17 21.49
CA PHE A 28 1.49 -30.21 20.98
C PHE A 28 2.30 -31.46 20.64
N VAL A 29 1.79 -32.62 20.99
CA VAL A 29 2.38 -33.91 20.59
C VAL A 29 1.54 -34.51 19.47
N ILE A 30 2.08 -34.56 18.26
CA ILE A 30 1.45 -35.14 17.09
C ILE A 30 2.33 -36.30 16.61
N ASN A 31 1.80 -37.50 16.57
CA ASN A 31 2.54 -38.72 16.16
C ASN A 31 3.90 -38.89 16.87
N GLN A 32 3.95 -38.67 18.17
CA GLN A 32 5.15 -38.72 19.03
C GLN A 32 6.19 -37.60 18.76
N MET A 33 5.87 -36.59 17.94
CA MET A 33 6.69 -35.41 17.74
C MET A 33 6.13 -34.22 18.50
N SER A 34 6.99 -33.50 19.18
CA SER A 34 6.64 -32.23 19.82
C SER A 34 6.64 -31.11 18.78
N VAL A 35 5.53 -30.43 18.66
CA VAL A 35 5.32 -29.32 17.73
C VAL A 35 4.99 -28.04 18.51
N ASN A 36 5.74 -27.00 18.29
CA ASN A 36 5.46 -25.67 18.85
C ASN A 36 5.01 -24.75 17.70
N PHE A 37 3.96 -23.97 17.93
CA PHE A 37 3.48 -22.97 16.99
C PHE A 37 3.94 -21.59 17.43
N ILE A 38 4.39 -20.77 16.48
CA ILE A 38 4.55 -19.35 16.63
C ILE A 38 3.41 -18.68 15.86
N THR A 39 2.60 -17.90 16.55
CA THR A 39 1.41 -17.28 15.97
C THR A 39 1.39 -15.80 16.26
N ASN A 40 1.05 -14.99 15.26
CA ASN A 40 0.67 -13.60 15.46
C ASN A 40 -0.85 -13.54 15.60
N ILE A 41 -1.33 -12.75 16.53
CA ILE A 41 -2.76 -12.46 16.71
C ILE A 41 -2.93 -10.98 16.49
N CYS A 42 -3.79 -10.60 15.56
CA CYS A 42 -4.18 -9.22 15.35
C CYS A 42 -5.65 -9.06 15.74
N ILE A 43 -5.90 -8.07 16.59
CA ILE A 43 -7.23 -7.68 17.04
C ILE A 43 -7.64 -6.45 16.25
N ALA A 44 -8.84 -6.48 15.66
CA ALA A 44 -9.41 -5.35 14.95
C ALA A 44 -10.84 -5.12 15.41
N ASP A 45 -11.14 -3.91 15.83
CA ASP A 45 -12.48 -3.47 16.17
C ASP A 45 -13.16 -2.89 14.93
N CYS A 46 -14.40 -3.31 14.66
CA CYS A 46 -15.23 -2.77 13.61
C CYS A 46 -16.45 -2.07 14.25
N PRO A 47 -16.72 -0.81 13.96
CA PRO A 47 -16.11 0.03 12.90
C PRO A 47 -14.91 0.90 13.32
N GLU A 48 -14.41 0.82 14.54
CA GLU A 48 -13.43 1.76 15.11
C GLU A 48 -12.06 1.70 14.40
N ASP A 49 -11.50 0.52 14.23
CA ASP A 49 -10.22 0.33 13.54
C ASP A 49 -10.40 0.17 12.03
N ILE A 50 -11.44 -0.53 11.62
CA ILE A 50 -11.74 -0.88 10.22
C ILE A 50 -13.22 -0.66 9.95
N SER A 51 -13.53 0.18 8.96
CA SER A 51 -14.87 0.71 8.70
C SER A 51 -15.90 -0.31 8.17
N ASP A 52 -15.43 -1.39 7.55
CA ASP A 52 -16.30 -2.36 6.88
C ASP A 52 -15.66 -3.74 6.75
N VAL A 53 -16.51 -4.73 6.49
CA VAL A 53 -16.10 -6.14 6.42
C VAL A 53 -15.17 -6.43 5.24
N ASP A 54 -15.35 -5.77 4.10
CA ASP A 54 -14.51 -6.01 2.92
C ASP A 54 -13.10 -5.52 3.17
N THR A 55 -12.96 -4.34 3.79
CA THR A 55 -11.68 -3.79 4.25
C THR A 55 -11.04 -4.70 5.31
N LEU A 56 -11.82 -5.23 6.26
CA LEU A 56 -11.33 -6.19 7.26
C LEU A 56 -10.81 -7.47 6.61
N MET A 57 -11.49 -7.97 5.58
CA MET A 57 -11.06 -9.17 4.86
C MET A 57 -9.75 -8.93 4.10
N ALA A 58 -9.64 -7.79 3.40
CA ALA A 58 -8.42 -7.40 2.70
C ALA A 58 -7.24 -7.20 3.67
N PHE A 59 -7.49 -6.54 4.80
CA PHE A 59 -6.49 -6.40 5.88
C PHE A 59 -6.00 -7.74 6.41
N GLY A 60 -6.90 -8.71 6.59
CA GLY A 60 -6.55 -10.06 7.01
C GLY A 60 -5.61 -10.79 6.03
N ASP A 61 -5.64 -10.46 4.75
CA ASP A 61 -4.72 -11.04 3.76
C ASP A 61 -3.31 -10.45 3.89
N THR A 62 -3.19 -9.16 4.24
CA THR A 62 -1.88 -8.52 4.48
C THR A 62 -1.15 -9.10 5.70
N LEU A 63 -1.88 -9.67 6.68
CA LEU A 63 -1.27 -10.30 7.84
C LEU A 63 -0.42 -11.54 7.50
N GLN A 64 -0.62 -12.15 6.35
CA GLN A 64 0.16 -13.31 5.91
C GLN A 64 1.61 -12.95 5.58
N GLU A 65 1.88 -11.68 5.27
CA GLU A 65 3.20 -11.17 4.93
C GLU A 65 3.97 -10.66 6.16
N VAL A 66 3.30 -10.56 7.32
CA VAL A 66 3.94 -10.10 8.56
C VAL A 66 4.77 -11.22 9.18
N PRO A 67 6.05 -10.97 9.54
CA PRO A 67 6.88 -11.97 10.20
C PRO A 67 6.26 -12.49 11.48
N PHE A 68 6.32 -13.80 11.70
CA PHE A 68 5.79 -14.44 12.91
C PHE A 68 6.71 -14.16 14.10
N THR A 69 6.26 -13.31 15.03
CA THR A 69 6.99 -12.91 16.24
C THR A 69 6.38 -13.51 17.50
N GLY A 70 5.18 -14.04 17.41
CA GLY A 70 4.42 -14.56 18.56
C GLY A 70 3.71 -13.46 19.35
N ASP A 71 3.50 -12.30 18.74
CA ASP A 71 2.91 -11.13 19.40
C ASP A 71 1.39 -11.09 19.22
N ILE A 72 0.74 -10.39 20.16
CA ILE A 72 -0.64 -9.95 20.07
C ILE A 72 -0.58 -8.44 19.86
N MET A 73 -1.27 -7.94 18.83
CA MET A 73 -1.31 -6.51 18.51
C MET A 73 -2.68 -6.10 18.00
N THR A 74 -3.01 -4.82 18.13
CA THR A 74 -4.20 -4.25 17.49
C THR A 74 -3.93 -3.94 16.01
N ALA A 75 -5.01 -3.84 15.23
CA ALA A 75 -4.90 -3.41 13.82
C ALA A 75 -4.25 -2.03 13.72
N SER A 76 -4.60 -1.11 14.61
CA SER A 76 -4.02 0.23 14.66
C SER A 76 -2.50 0.22 14.93
N GLU A 77 -2.03 -0.63 15.85
CA GLU A 77 -0.58 -0.78 16.12
C GLU A 77 0.16 -1.37 14.94
N LEU A 78 -0.42 -2.39 14.31
CA LEU A 78 0.18 -3.02 13.14
C LEU A 78 0.27 -2.05 11.95
N LEU A 79 -0.80 -1.30 11.67
CA LEU A 79 -0.80 -0.30 10.60
C LEU A 79 0.23 0.80 10.84
N LYS A 80 0.38 1.28 12.09
CA LYS A 80 1.43 2.24 12.46
C LYS A 80 2.83 1.67 12.24
N ARG A 81 3.05 0.41 12.60
CA ARG A 81 4.32 -0.27 12.40
C ARG A 81 4.65 -0.44 10.92
N LEU A 82 3.70 -0.93 10.12
CA LEU A 82 3.88 -1.07 8.67
C LEU A 82 4.15 0.27 7.99
N HIS A 83 3.45 1.32 8.41
CA HIS A 83 3.72 2.67 7.91
C HIS A 83 5.12 3.17 8.30
N TYR A 84 5.55 2.95 9.54
CA TYR A 84 6.89 3.32 9.99
C TYR A 84 7.97 2.58 9.21
N ASP A 85 7.83 1.26 9.03
CA ASP A 85 8.78 0.44 8.27
C ASP A 85 8.86 0.91 6.80
N MET A 86 7.70 1.18 6.16
CA MET A 86 7.64 1.70 4.81
C MET A 86 8.35 3.06 4.69
N MET A 87 8.11 3.98 5.63
CA MET A 87 8.77 5.29 5.64
C MET A 87 10.28 5.20 5.86
N HIS A 88 10.71 4.24 6.68
CA HIS A 88 12.13 3.97 6.89
C HIS A 88 12.83 3.45 5.62
N ASP A 89 12.15 2.60 4.87
CA ASP A 89 12.66 1.98 3.65
C ASP A 89 12.48 2.85 2.40
N MET A 90 11.79 4.01 2.49
CA MET A 90 11.29 4.76 1.34
C MET A 90 12.37 5.19 0.35
N ASP A 91 13.53 5.67 0.81
CA ASP A 91 14.62 6.06 -0.09
C ASP A 91 15.10 4.85 -0.92
N THR A 92 15.25 3.69 -0.28
CA THR A 92 15.63 2.43 -0.96
C THR A 92 14.56 1.98 -1.95
N ILE A 93 13.28 2.10 -1.59
CA ILE A 93 12.14 1.78 -2.45
C ILE A 93 12.16 2.65 -3.70
N ILE A 94 12.36 3.97 -3.55
CA ILE A 94 12.42 4.93 -4.66
C ILE A 94 13.58 4.61 -5.59
N GLU A 95 14.79 4.41 -5.06
CA GLU A 95 15.97 4.09 -5.87
C GLU A 95 15.82 2.76 -6.62
N SER A 96 15.29 1.75 -5.93
CA SER A 96 15.00 0.45 -6.54
C SER A 96 13.92 0.56 -7.62
N ALA A 97 12.90 1.37 -7.39
CA ALA A 97 11.82 1.57 -8.36
C ALA A 97 12.31 2.29 -9.64
N LEU A 98 13.20 3.27 -9.51
CA LEU A 98 13.86 3.93 -10.64
C LEU A 98 14.71 2.94 -11.45
N SER A 99 15.45 2.08 -10.76
CA SER A 99 16.35 1.10 -11.40
C SER A 99 15.60 -0.04 -12.09
N ASN A 100 14.49 -0.50 -11.49
CA ASN A 100 13.73 -1.69 -11.91
C ASN A 100 12.43 -1.35 -12.66
N LYS A 101 12.24 -0.09 -13.07
CA LYS A 101 11.07 0.39 -13.82
C LYS A 101 9.74 0.06 -13.12
N ARG A 102 9.69 0.24 -11.80
CA ARG A 102 8.46 0.02 -11.00
C ARG A 102 7.61 1.28 -10.85
N PHE A 103 8.05 2.41 -11.41
CA PHE A 103 7.20 3.56 -11.62
C PHE A 103 6.34 3.37 -12.86
N GLU A 104 5.09 3.77 -12.76
CA GLU A 104 4.13 3.78 -13.87
C GLU A 104 3.51 5.18 -14.00
N VAL A 105 3.14 5.57 -15.22
CA VAL A 105 2.41 6.82 -15.46
C VAL A 105 1.00 6.46 -15.91
N TYR A 106 0.02 6.90 -15.11
CA TYR A 106 -1.41 6.77 -15.43
C TYR A 106 -1.90 8.10 -16.01
N TYR A 107 -2.85 8.02 -16.93
CA TYR A 107 -3.42 9.20 -17.56
C TYR A 107 -4.88 9.32 -17.17
N GLN A 108 -5.20 10.36 -16.41
CA GLN A 108 -6.58 10.66 -16.00
C GLN A 108 -7.20 11.62 -17.01
N PRO A 109 -8.22 11.18 -17.80
CA PRO A 109 -8.80 12.02 -18.82
C PRO A 109 -9.63 13.15 -18.22
N ILE A 110 -9.52 14.34 -18.82
CA ILE A 110 -10.23 15.56 -18.43
C ILE A 110 -11.28 15.86 -19.48
N TYR A 111 -12.55 15.92 -19.05
CA TYR A 111 -13.68 16.18 -19.91
C TYR A 111 -13.98 17.67 -20.04
N SER A 112 -13.98 18.18 -21.26
CA SER A 112 -14.40 19.55 -21.57
C SER A 112 -15.91 19.63 -21.69
N VAL A 113 -16.57 20.31 -20.74
CA VAL A 113 -18.01 20.54 -20.78
C VAL A 113 -18.41 21.39 -21.98
N LYS A 114 -17.55 22.34 -22.38
CA LYS A 114 -17.76 23.23 -23.52
C LYS A 114 -17.71 22.47 -24.86
N GLU A 115 -16.73 21.60 -25.02
CA GLU A 115 -16.50 20.83 -26.26
C GLU A 115 -17.24 19.49 -26.26
N LYS A 116 -17.82 19.10 -25.13
CA LYS A 116 -18.53 17.82 -24.92
C LYS A 116 -17.71 16.58 -25.30
N LYS A 117 -16.40 16.62 -25.04
CA LYS A 117 -15.46 15.53 -25.29
C LYS A 117 -14.32 15.52 -24.26
N PHE A 118 -13.59 14.42 -24.19
CA PHE A 118 -12.30 14.41 -23.50
C PHE A 118 -11.31 15.25 -24.30
N HIS A 119 -10.74 16.26 -23.67
CA HIS A 119 -9.91 17.27 -24.33
C HIS A 119 -8.42 17.11 -23.99
N SER A 120 -8.12 16.70 -22.78
CA SER A 120 -6.78 16.54 -22.24
C SER A 120 -6.73 15.40 -21.23
N ALA A 121 -5.56 15.11 -20.70
CA ALA A 121 -5.40 14.21 -19.57
C ALA A 121 -4.33 14.75 -18.63
N GLU A 122 -4.39 14.36 -17.36
CA GLU A 122 -3.36 14.57 -16.37
C GLU A 122 -2.51 13.31 -16.23
N ALA A 123 -1.18 13.47 -16.29
CA ALA A 123 -0.23 12.41 -16.06
C ALA A 123 0.04 12.25 -14.56
N LEU A 124 -0.30 11.11 -14.02
CA LEU A 124 -0.23 10.78 -12.61
C LEU A 124 0.74 9.64 -12.38
N ILE A 125 1.83 9.92 -11.68
CA ILE A 125 2.80 8.90 -11.33
C ILE A 125 2.26 7.93 -10.29
N ARG A 126 2.61 6.66 -10.43
CA ARG A 126 2.27 5.56 -9.52
C ARG A 126 3.55 4.79 -9.18
N LEU A 127 3.68 4.43 -7.91
CA LEU A 127 4.76 3.59 -7.42
C LEU A 127 4.18 2.26 -6.95
N LYS A 128 4.70 1.17 -7.50
CA LYS A 128 4.33 -0.20 -7.09
C LYS A 128 5.54 -0.87 -6.45
N ASP A 129 5.40 -1.24 -5.20
CA ASP A 129 6.41 -1.99 -4.46
C ASP A 129 5.96 -3.43 -4.22
N GLU A 130 6.91 -4.36 -4.18
CA GLU A 130 6.61 -5.79 -4.01
C GLU A 130 6.10 -6.11 -2.61
N LYS A 131 6.62 -5.39 -1.60
CA LYS A 131 6.29 -5.60 -0.18
C LYS A 131 5.09 -4.76 0.26
N TYR A 132 5.00 -3.52 -0.22
CA TYR A 132 4.01 -2.55 0.26
C TYR A 132 2.89 -2.27 -0.75
N GLY A 133 2.90 -2.93 -1.92
CA GLY A 133 1.90 -2.72 -2.94
C GLY A 133 1.97 -1.32 -3.58
N PHE A 134 0.81 -0.73 -3.85
CA PHE A 134 0.74 0.63 -4.37
C PHE A 134 0.99 1.66 -3.26
N ILE A 135 2.03 2.49 -3.45
CA ILE A 135 2.38 3.57 -2.55
C ILE A 135 1.87 4.89 -3.14
N SER A 136 1.12 5.65 -2.33
CA SER A 136 0.57 6.94 -2.75
C SER A 136 1.67 7.95 -3.06
N PRO A 137 1.50 8.78 -4.12
CA PRO A 137 2.39 9.91 -4.38
C PRO A 137 2.56 10.86 -3.18
N GLU A 138 1.52 11.07 -2.39
CA GLU A 138 1.57 11.89 -1.17
C GLU A 138 2.58 11.37 -0.14
N VAL A 139 2.90 10.09 -0.17
CA VAL A 139 3.86 9.45 0.74
C VAL A 139 5.28 9.54 0.21
N PHE A 140 5.52 9.16 -1.06
CA PHE A 140 6.89 9.06 -1.58
C PHE A 140 7.44 10.38 -2.17
N ILE A 141 6.60 11.28 -2.69
CA ILE A 141 7.07 12.55 -3.28
C ILE A 141 7.82 13.41 -2.26
N PRO A 142 7.32 13.64 -1.02
CA PRO A 142 8.07 14.43 -0.03
C PRO A 142 9.44 13.84 0.33
N VAL A 143 9.57 12.52 0.30
CA VAL A 143 10.86 11.84 0.53
C VAL A 143 11.78 12.03 -0.68
N ALA A 144 11.25 11.85 -1.89
CA ALA A 144 12.00 12.07 -3.12
C ALA A 144 12.49 13.52 -3.28
N GLU A 145 11.72 14.51 -2.82
CA GLU A 145 12.12 15.91 -2.79
C GLU A 145 13.32 16.13 -1.85
N LYS A 146 13.28 15.55 -0.65
CA LYS A 146 14.36 15.66 0.33
C LYS A 146 15.65 14.98 -0.11
N SER A 147 15.55 13.82 -0.75
CA SER A 147 16.70 13.05 -1.23
C SER A 147 17.23 13.56 -2.59
N GLY A 148 16.48 14.40 -3.30
CA GLY A 148 16.78 14.85 -4.66
C GLY A 148 16.40 13.83 -5.74
N ALA A 149 15.85 12.68 -5.39
CA ALA A 149 15.37 11.67 -6.35
C ALA A 149 14.20 12.19 -7.22
N ILE A 150 13.53 13.24 -6.77
CA ILE A 150 12.43 13.88 -7.50
C ILE A 150 12.83 14.33 -8.91
N HIS A 151 14.09 14.70 -9.15
CA HIS A 151 14.58 15.07 -10.48
C HIS A 151 14.55 13.87 -11.43
N LYS A 152 15.03 12.71 -10.98
CA LYS A 152 15.01 11.47 -11.78
C LYS A 152 13.58 10.98 -12.05
N ILE A 153 12.69 11.16 -11.05
CA ILE A 153 11.27 10.85 -11.20
C ILE A 153 10.64 11.76 -12.26
N GLY A 154 10.94 13.06 -12.22
CA GLY A 154 10.43 14.01 -13.21
C GLY A 154 10.91 13.70 -14.62
N ASP A 155 12.20 13.39 -14.79
CA ASP A 155 12.76 12.98 -16.07
C ASP A 155 12.03 11.72 -16.59
N PHE A 156 11.82 10.72 -15.75
CA PHE A 156 11.06 9.52 -16.09
C PHE A 156 9.64 9.85 -16.55
N VAL A 157 8.91 10.68 -15.81
CA VAL A 157 7.54 11.08 -16.17
C VAL A 157 7.51 11.79 -17.51
N LEU A 158 8.43 12.74 -17.75
CA LEU A 158 8.52 13.48 -19.01
C LEU A 158 8.84 12.54 -20.18
N GLU A 159 9.76 11.60 -20.01
CA GLU A 159 10.08 10.60 -21.04
C GLU A 159 8.84 9.75 -21.39
N GLN A 160 8.09 9.27 -20.38
CA GLN A 160 6.88 8.47 -20.61
C GLN A 160 5.79 9.28 -21.32
N VAL A 161 5.57 10.54 -20.89
CA VAL A 161 4.58 11.43 -21.50
C VAL A 161 4.96 11.76 -22.95
N CYS A 162 6.23 12.09 -23.21
CA CYS A 162 6.69 12.35 -24.57
C CYS A 162 6.54 11.12 -25.47
N ALA A 163 6.90 9.94 -24.98
CA ALA A 163 6.73 8.70 -25.71
C ALA A 163 5.25 8.41 -26.03
N PHE A 164 4.37 8.65 -25.06
CA PHE A 164 2.92 8.48 -25.25
C PHE A 164 2.36 9.48 -26.27
N ILE A 165 2.71 10.76 -26.20
CA ILE A 165 2.29 11.78 -27.19
C ILE A 165 2.76 11.44 -28.60
N ALA A 166 3.93 10.85 -28.73
CA ALA A 166 4.46 10.43 -30.04
C ALA A 166 3.76 9.17 -30.60
N SER A 167 3.00 8.44 -29.78
CA SER A 167 2.36 7.19 -30.14
C SER A 167 1.13 7.39 -31.06
N ASP A 168 0.77 6.34 -31.79
CA ASP A 168 -0.44 6.33 -32.60
C ASP A 168 -1.71 6.22 -31.76
N GLU A 169 -1.61 5.66 -30.55
CA GLU A 169 -2.70 5.61 -29.59
C GLU A 169 -3.13 7.01 -29.18
N TYR A 170 -2.18 7.87 -28.80
CA TYR A 170 -2.47 9.27 -28.45
C TYR A 170 -3.14 10.04 -29.60
N LYS A 171 -2.64 9.87 -30.83
CA LYS A 171 -3.21 10.53 -32.01
C LYS A 171 -4.69 10.14 -32.24
N LYS A 172 -5.03 8.86 -31.98
CA LYS A 172 -6.41 8.37 -32.12
C LYS A 172 -7.36 8.94 -31.05
N LEU A 173 -6.83 9.29 -29.85
CA LEU A 173 -7.62 9.86 -28.77
C LEU A 173 -8.09 11.30 -29.06
N GLY A 174 -7.41 12.02 -29.94
CA GLY A 174 -7.76 13.40 -30.33
C GLY A 174 -7.65 14.39 -29.16
N MET A 175 -6.80 14.10 -28.19
CA MET A 175 -6.48 14.99 -27.07
C MET A 175 -5.56 16.12 -27.54
N SER A 176 -5.68 17.29 -26.91
CA SER A 176 -4.91 18.48 -27.29
C SER A 176 -3.60 18.60 -26.51
N TYR A 177 -3.57 18.14 -25.25
CA TYR A 177 -2.39 18.19 -24.39
C TYR A 177 -2.49 17.21 -23.22
N ILE A 178 -1.35 17.02 -22.55
CA ILE A 178 -1.26 16.28 -21.29
C ILE A 178 -0.67 17.23 -20.25
N GLU A 179 -1.32 17.32 -19.09
CA GLU A 179 -0.82 18.04 -17.93
C GLU A 179 0.17 17.18 -17.16
N VAL A 180 1.29 17.78 -16.75
CA VAL A 180 2.32 17.11 -15.94
C VAL A 180 2.54 17.93 -14.68
N ASN A 181 2.44 17.28 -13.53
CA ASN A 181 2.76 17.89 -12.25
C ASN A 181 4.27 17.91 -12.05
N LEU A 182 4.82 19.08 -11.78
CA LEU A 182 6.21 19.28 -11.42
C LEU A 182 6.32 19.77 -9.98
N SER A 183 7.25 19.22 -9.22
CA SER A 183 7.60 19.74 -7.90
C SER A 183 8.30 21.09 -8.03
N VAL A 184 8.05 21.98 -7.06
CA VAL A 184 8.74 23.26 -6.98
C VAL A 184 10.27 23.13 -6.80
N VAL A 185 10.72 21.97 -6.37
CA VAL A 185 12.16 21.64 -6.23
C VAL A 185 12.80 21.37 -7.60
N GLN A 186 12.01 20.99 -8.59
CA GLN A 186 12.47 20.73 -9.96
C GLN A 186 12.59 22.01 -10.76
#